data_8d781b13f5876b06278830ebd6a4436c
#
_entry.id   8d781b13f5876b06278830ebd6a4436c
#
_cell.length_a   1.000
_cell.length_b   1.000
_cell.length_c   1.000
_cell.angle_alpha   90.00
_cell.angle_beta   90.00
_cell.angle_gamma   90.00
#
_symmetry.space_group_name_H-M   'P 1'
#
loop_
_entity.id
_entity.type
_entity.pdbx_description
1 polymer ?
#
loop_
_entity_poly.entity_id
_entity_poly.type
_entity_poly.pdbx_seq_one_letter_code
_entity_poly.pdbx_strand_id
1 'polypeptide(L)'
;MTTSKTNGPVVFKKNGEIAVLTINNPPVNTLAKEVRISLASYLESANQDADVLAIVICGSGRNLCGGADIREFNTPDREVQPMSRDLMNLLEESKKPIVAAIHGPTLGGGLELALGCHYRVADKLASIGLPEVQRGVIP
;
A
#
# COMPACT_ATOMS: atom_id res chain seq x y z
N MET A 1 4.73 22.09 -9.62
CA MET A 1 3.91 21.37 -10.61
C MET A 1 3.37 20.09 -10.02
N THR A 2 2.13 19.78 -10.29
CA THR A 2 1.51 18.53 -9.90
C THR A 2 1.44 17.63 -11.14
N THR A 3 2.13 16.49 -11.12
CA THR A 3 2.00 15.46 -12.15
C THR A 3 1.22 14.28 -11.59
N SER A 4 0.29 13.75 -12.36
CA SER A 4 -0.49 12.57 -11.97
C SER A 4 -0.37 11.50 -13.04
N LYS A 5 -0.11 10.28 -12.61
CA LYS A 5 -0.10 9.09 -13.47
C LYS A 5 -1.05 8.07 -12.86
N THR A 6 -1.90 7.48 -13.68
CA THR A 6 -2.79 6.39 -13.27
C THR A 6 -2.45 5.17 -14.10
N ASN A 7 -2.02 4.11 -13.44
CA ASN A 7 -1.81 2.82 -14.07
C ASN A 7 -2.40 1.75 -13.15
N GLY A 8 -3.56 1.23 -13.54
CA GLY A 8 -4.28 0.27 -12.73
C GLY A 8 -4.85 0.85 -11.42
N PRO A 9 -4.89 0.04 -10.34
CA PRO A 9 -5.57 0.36 -9.08
C PRO A 9 -4.74 1.21 -8.12
N VAL A 10 -3.69 1.87 -8.57
CA VAL A 10 -2.91 2.82 -7.78
C VAL A 10 -2.72 4.10 -8.58
N VAL A 11 -2.96 5.23 -7.94
CA VAL A 11 -2.73 6.55 -8.51
C VAL A 11 -1.45 7.12 -7.92
N PHE A 12 -0.51 7.49 -8.79
CA PHE A 12 0.68 8.24 -8.42
C PHE A 12 0.44 9.73 -8.65
N LYS A 13 0.67 10.53 -7.63
CA LYS A 13 0.59 11.99 -7.73
C LYS A 13 1.81 12.61 -7.06
N LYS A 14 2.50 13.51 -7.78
CA LYS A 14 3.60 14.29 -7.22
C LYS A 14 3.11 15.69 -6.87
N ASN A 15 3.22 16.06 -5.60
CA ASN A 15 2.92 17.37 -5.06
C ASN A 15 4.22 18.01 -4.55
N GLY A 16 4.84 18.85 -5.36
CA GLY A 16 6.17 19.34 -5.05
C GLY A 16 7.15 18.20 -4.90
N GLU A 17 7.78 18.09 -3.75
CA GLU A 17 8.79 17.07 -3.42
C GLU A 17 8.20 15.80 -2.79
N ILE A 18 6.87 15.68 -2.70
CA ILE A 18 6.18 14.55 -2.09
C ILE A 18 5.50 13.70 -3.17
N ALA A 19 5.84 12.42 -3.22
CA ALA A 19 5.10 11.44 -4.01
C ALA A 19 3.96 10.87 -3.17
N VAL A 20 2.74 10.91 -3.69
CA VAL A 20 1.56 10.33 -3.05
C VAL A 20 1.09 9.14 -3.89
N LEU A 21 1.08 7.96 -3.27
CA LEU A 21 0.58 6.72 -3.84
C LEU A 21 -0.78 6.42 -3.23
N THR A 22 -1.83 6.53 -4.02
CA THR A 22 -3.19 6.28 -3.55
C THR A 22 -3.68 4.94 -4.05
N ILE A 23 -3.93 3.99 -3.15
CA ILE A 23 -4.58 2.73 -3.50
C ILE A 23 -6.04 3.03 -3.83
N ASN A 24 -6.48 2.66 -5.03
CA ASN A 24 -7.84 2.84 -5.51
C ASN A 24 -8.37 1.52 -6.08
N ASN A 25 -8.61 0.58 -5.21
CA ASN A 25 -9.11 -0.76 -5.51
C ASN A 25 -10.39 -1.05 -4.68
N PRO A 26 -11.51 -0.39 -5.01
CA PRO A 26 -12.75 -0.55 -4.25
C PRO A 26 -13.25 -2.00 -4.26
N PRO A 27 -14.04 -2.40 -3.23
CA PRO A 27 -14.63 -1.54 -2.19
C PRO A 27 -13.73 -1.28 -0.98
N VAL A 28 -12.66 -2.05 -0.76
CA VAL A 28 -11.88 -2.01 0.49
C VAL A 28 -10.35 -1.98 0.27
N ASN A 29 -9.92 -1.68 -0.94
CA ASN A 29 -8.51 -1.51 -1.27
C ASN A 29 -7.65 -2.73 -0.91
N THR A 30 -8.08 -3.93 -1.32
CA THR A 30 -7.30 -5.16 -1.10
C THR A 30 -5.96 -5.13 -1.83
N LEU A 31 -4.96 -5.83 -1.30
CA LEU A 31 -3.65 -6.02 -1.93
C LEU A 31 -3.68 -7.10 -3.01
N ALA A 32 -4.59 -6.95 -3.98
CA ALA A 32 -4.61 -7.77 -5.18
C ALA A 32 -3.27 -7.64 -5.95
N LYS A 33 -2.96 -8.61 -6.81
CA LYS A 33 -1.68 -8.63 -7.56
C LYS A 33 -1.43 -7.32 -8.32
N GLU A 34 -2.46 -6.74 -8.92
CA GLU A 34 -2.35 -5.48 -9.66
C GLU A 34 -1.98 -4.30 -8.75
N VAL A 35 -2.50 -4.30 -7.52
CA VAL A 35 -2.13 -3.29 -6.50
C VAL A 35 -0.68 -3.46 -6.09
N ARG A 36 -0.24 -4.69 -5.82
CA ARG A 36 1.14 -4.99 -5.43
C ARG A 36 2.13 -4.59 -6.52
N ILE A 37 1.86 -4.97 -7.76
CA ILE A 37 2.69 -4.61 -8.93
C ILE A 37 2.77 -3.09 -9.09
N SER A 38 1.63 -2.41 -9.03
CA SER A 38 1.57 -0.95 -9.22
C SER A 38 2.29 -0.19 -8.10
N LEU A 39 2.11 -0.61 -6.84
CA LEU A 39 2.81 -0.01 -5.70
C LEU A 39 4.32 -0.18 -5.84
N ALA A 40 4.81 -1.39 -6.14
CA ALA A 40 6.24 -1.65 -6.31
C ALA A 40 6.85 -0.79 -7.44
N SER A 41 6.18 -0.70 -8.58
CA SER A 41 6.63 0.12 -9.71
C SER A 41 6.69 1.62 -9.37
N TYR A 42 5.68 2.13 -8.65
CA TYR A 42 5.68 3.54 -8.27
C TYR A 42 6.65 3.84 -7.13
N LEU A 43 6.88 2.91 -6.20
CA LEU A 43 7.92 3.03 -5.18
C LEU A 43 9.31 3.13 -5.81
N GLU A 44 9.60 2.27 -6.79
CA GLU A 44 10.85 2.34 -7.53
C GLU A 44 11.01 3.68 -8.26
N SER A 45 9.97 4.11 -8.98
CA SER A 45 9.96 5.39 -9.68
C SER A 45 10.19 6.57 -8.73
N ALA A 46 9.52 6.57 -7.56
CA ALA A 46 9.68 7.62 -6.56
C ALA A 46 11.08 7.61 -5.93
N ASN A 47 11.67 6.43 -5.69
CA ASN A 47 13.03 6.33 -5.16
C ASN A 47 14.10 6.82 -6.16
N GLN A 48 13.86 6.68 -7.45
CA GLN A 48 14.78 7.12 -8.51
C GLN A 48 14.61 8.61 -8.86
N ASP A 49 13.47 9.22 -8.57
CA ASP A 49 13.20 10.64 -8.89
C ASP A 49 13.93 11.55 -7.90
N ALA A 50 14.97 12.26 -8.36
CA ALA A 50 15.77 13.16 -7.51
C ALA A 50 14.95 14.28 -6.84
N ASP A 51 13.83 14.68 -7.45
CA ASP A 51 12.96 15.73 -6.92
C ASP A 51 11.94 15.22 -5.89
N VAL A 52 11.89 13.92 -5.63
CA VAL A 52 11.05 13.35 -4.58
C VAL A 52 11.87 13.20 -3.30
N LEU A 53 11.45 13.81 -2.21
CA LEU A 53 12.11 13.71 -0.91
C LEU A 53 11.41 12.74 0.05
N ALA A 54 10.10 12.55 -0.10
CA ALA A 54 9.32 11.63 0.73
C ALA A 54 8.14 11.04 -0.04
N ILE A 55 7.62 9.93 0.49
CA ILE A 55 6.51 9.18 -0.11
C ILE A 55 5.38 9.07 0.91
N VAL A 56 4.15 9.24 0.46
CA VAL A 56 2.94 8.99 1.25
C VAL A 56 2.16 7.87 0.58
N ILE A 57 1.74 6.88 1.35
CA ILE A 57 0.81 5.84 0.90
C ILE A 57 -0.52 6.05 1.60
N CYS A 58 -1.58 6.17 0.84
CA CYS A 58 -2.95 6.32 1.34
C CYS A 58 -3.93 5.48 0.50
N GLY A 59 -5.16 5.40 0.94
CA GLY A 59 -6.24 4.74 0.21
C GLY A 59 -7.29 5.75 -0.24
N SER A 60 -7.96 5.47 -1.34
CA SER A 60 -9.18 6.19 -1.73
C SER A 60 -10.40 5.61 -0.99
N GLY A 61 -11.44 6.42 -0.82
CA GLY A 61 -12.71 5.95 -0.25
C GLY A 61 -12.63 5.67 1.25
N ARG A 62 -13.00 4.46 1.65
CA ARG A 62 -13.35 4.15 3.04
C ARG A 62 -12.18 3.83 3.97
N ASN A 63 -11.04 3.42 3.43
CA ASN A 63 -9.93 2.91 4.22
C ASN A 63 -8.60 2.96 3.46
N LEU A 64 -7.50 2.80 4.16
CA LEU A 64 -6.20 2.63 3.53
C LEU A 64 -6.16 1.31 2.76
N CYS A 65 -6.34 0.18 3.45
CA CYS A 65 -6.26 -1.14 2.85
C CYS A 65 -6.93 -2.20 3.74
N GLY A 66 -7.80 -3.01 3.15
CA GLY A 66 -8.53 -4.08 3.84
C GLY A 66 -7.77 -5.39 4.00
N GLY A 67 -6.52 -5.45 3.50
CA GLY A 67 -5.69 -6.64 3.61
C GLY A 67 -5.50 -7.39 2.30
N ALA A 68 -5.03 -8.64 2.40
CA ALA A 68 -4.84 -9.51 1.25
C ALA A 68 -6.16 -9.76 0.51
N ASP A 69 -6.09 -9.91 -0.79
CA ASP A 69 -7.28 -10.29 -1.56
C ASP A 69 -7.55 -11.79 -1.40
N ILE A 70 -8.58 -12.12 -0.63
CA ILE A 70 -8.94 -13.51 -0.35
C ILE A 70 -9.36 -14.29 -1.60
N ARG A 71 -9.74 -13.59 -2.68
CA ARG A 71 -10.09 -14.21 -3.96
C ARG A 71 -8.88 -14.79 -4.67
N GLU A 72 -7.68 -14.30 -4.35
CA GLU A 72 -6.43 -14.84 -4.86
C GLU A 72 -5.96 -16.10 -4.11
N PHE A 73 -6.52 -16.41 -2.95
CA PHE A 73 -6.15 -17.59 -2.18
C PHE A 73 -6.43 -18.86 -3.00
N ASN A 74 -5.45 -19.77 -3.04
CA ASN A 74 -5.48 -21.00 -3.84
C ASN A 74 -5.57 -20.76 -5.36
N THR A 75 -5.16 -19.58 -5.84
CA THR A 75 -5.01 -19.28 -7.26
C THR A 75 -3.55 -18.92 -7.57
N PRO A 76 -3.09 -19.02 -8.84
CA PRO A 76 -1.76 -18.58 -9.23
C PRO A 76 -1.49 -17.09 -8.98
N ASP A 77 -2.52 -16.28 -8.91
CA ASP A 77 -2.40 -14.82 -8.71
C ASP A 77 -1.77 -14.45 -7.37
N ARG A 78 -1.93 -15.32 -6.35
CA ARG A 78 -1.28 -15.13 -5.05
C ARG A 78 0.24 -15.13 -5.15
N GLU A 79 0.80 -15.91 -6.05
CA GLU A 79 2.24 -16.11 -6.24
C GLU A 79 2.86 -15.14 -7.23
N VAL A 80 2.04 -14.29 -7.87
CA VAL A 80 2.55 -13.27 -8.80
C VAL A 80 3.40 -12.25 -8.06
N GLN A 81 4.60 -12.03 -8.55
CA GLN A 81 5.57 -11.08 -7.97
C GLN A 81 5.19 -9.63 -8.25
N PRO A 82 5.44 -8.70 -7.31
CA PRO A 82 5.91 -9.00 -5.95
C PRO A 82 4.80 -9.63 -5.10
N MET A 83 5.13 -10.65 -4.33
CA MET A 83 4.23 -11.12 -3.28
C MET A 83 4.14 -10.08 -2.16
N SER A 84 3.20 -10.26 -1.24
CA SER A 84 3.02 -9.32 -0.12
C SER A 84 4.30 -9.10 0.68
N ARG A 85 5.05 -10.18 0.97
CA ARG A 85 6.33 -10.10 1.68
C ARG A 85 7.36 -9.24 0.92
N ASP A 86 7.45 -9.42 -0.39
CA ASP A 86 8.41 -8.67 -1.21
C ASP A 86 8.07 -7.19 -1.22
N LEU A 87 6.77 -6.87 -1.27
CA LEU A 87 6.30 -5.49 -1.17
C LEU A 87 6.66 -4.87 0.19
N MET A 88 6.49 -5.60 1.31
CA MET A 88 6.89 -5.11 2.64
C MET A 88 8.41 -4.85 2.71
N ASN A 89 9.22 -5.74 2.17
CA ASN A 89 10.67 -5.54 2.08
C ASN A 89 11.02 -4.29 1.25
N LEU A 90 10.36 -4.08 0.11
CA LEU A 90 10.57 -2.88 -0.71
C LEU A 90 10.23 -1.58 0.03
N LEU A 91 9.21 -1.61 0.89
CA LEU A 91 8.85 -0.47 1.73
C LEU A 91 9.93 -0.18 2.78
N GLU A 92 10.37 -1.21 3.51
CA GLU A 92 11.40 -1.08 4.55
C GLU A 92 12.75 -0.63 3.98
N GLU A 93 13.12 -1.13 2.81
CA GLU A 93 14.38 -0.84 2.13
C GLU A 93 14.37 0.48 1.33
N SER A 94 13.24 1.18 1.30
CA SER A 94 13.13 2.44 0.57
C SER A 94 14.16 3.47 1.06
N LYS A 95 14.88 4.07 0.13
CA LYS A 95 15.87 5.12 0.41
C LYS A 95 15.24 6.44 0.87
N LYS A 96 13.95 6.60 0.64
CA LYS A 96 13.20 7.80 1.01
C LYS A 96 12.19 7.46 2.10
N PRO A 97 11.94 8.36 3.05
CA PRO A 97 10.94 8.12 4.08
C PRO A 97 9.56 7.90 3.48
N ILE A 98 8.88 6.88 3.97
CA ILE A 98 7.51 6.54 3.58
C ILE A 98 6.60 6.71 4.79
N VAL A 99 5.51 7.42 4.60
CA VAL A 99 4.45 7.62 5.59
C VAL A 99 3.19 6.88 5.15
N ALA A 100 2.68 5.98 5.97
CA ALA A 100 1.34 5.43 5.79
C ALA A 100 0.30 6.38 6.41
N ALA A 101 -0.63 6.88 5.60
CA ALA A 101 -1.76 7.68 6.05
C ALA A 101 -2.97 6.75 6.26
N ILE A 102 -3.23 6.39 7.51
CA ILE A 102 -4.21 5.37 7.88
C ILE A 102 -5.56 6.02 8.17
N HIS A 103 -6.60 5.58 7.48
CA HIS A 103 -7.98 5.91 7.79
C HIS A 103 -8.87 4.69 7.60
N GLY A 104 -9.98 4.67 8.33
CA GLY A 104 -10.92 3.55 8.30
C GLY A 104 -10.32 2.21 8.71
N PRO A 105 -11.00 1.09 8.39
CA PRO A 105 -10.50 -0.24 8.67
C PRO A 105 -9.25 -0.55 7.87
N THR A 106 -8.13 -0.82 8.57
CA THR A 106 -6.83 -1.18 7.99
C THR A 106 -6.37 -2.45 8.66
N LEU A 107 -6.63 -3.58 8.00
CA LEU A 107 -6.62 -4.92 8.60
C LEU A 107 -5.67 -5.86 7.87
N GLY A 108 -5.14 -6.85 8.61
CA GLY A 108 -4.29 -7.92 8.05
C GLY A 108 -3.15 -7.35 7.22
N GLY A 109 -3.00 -7.81 5.99
CA GLY A 109 -1.99 -7.30 5.04
C GLY A 109 -2.00 -5.79 4.85
N GLY A 110 -3.13 -5.10 5.13
CA GLY A 110 -3.20 -3.63 5.11
C GLY A 110 -2.46 -3.00 6.28
N LEU A 111 -2.56 -3.60 7.47
CA LEU A 111 -1.75 -3.19 8.61
C LEU A 111 -0.28 -3.56 8.40
N GLU A 112 0.01 -4.73 7.82
CA GLU A 112 1.38 -5.12 7.46
C GLU A 112 2.00 -4.12 6.49
N LEU A 113 1.27 -3.66 5.47
CA LEU A 113 1.70 -2.58 4.58
C LEU A 113 2.07 -1.31 5.36
N ALA A 114 1.21 -0.90 6.28
CA ALA A 114 1.47 0.27 7.11
C ALA A 114 2.68 0.09 8.05
N LEU A 115 2.89 -1.13 8.56
CA LEU A 115 4.05 -1.48 9.39
C LEU A 115 5.36 -1.50 8.60
N GLY A 116 5.33 -1.88 7.33
CA GLY A 116 6.48 -1.80 6.41
C GLY A 116 6.90 -0.36 6.08
N CYS A 117 6.02 0.62 6.25
CA CYS A 117 6.36 2.03 6.09
C CYS A 117 7.19 2.54 7.29
N HIS A 118 7.99 3.59 7.08
CA HIS A 118 8.85 4.17 8.13
C HIS A 118 8.03 4.87 9.21
N TYR A 119 6.96 5.57 8.82
CA TYR A 119 6.10 6.32 9.73
C TYR A 119 4.63 6.03 9.45
N ARG A 120 3.80 6.19 10.45
CA ARG A 120 2.34 6.02 10.41
C ARG A 120 1.65 7.22 11.02
N VAL A 121 0.67 7.75 10.29
CA VAL A 121 -0.26 8.75 10.79
C VAL A 121 -1.65 8.16 10.64
N ALA A 122 -2.41 8.10 11.72
CA ALA A 122 -3.73 7.49 11.72
C ALA A 122 -4.80 8.53 12.08
N ASP A 123 -5.91 8.48 11.36
CA ASP A 123 -7.13 9.15 11.79
C ASP A 123 -7.60 8.56 13.13
N LYS A 124 -8.14 9.42 13.99
CA LYS A 124 -8.63 9.00 15.32
C LYS A 124 -9.75 7.94 15.28
N LEU A 125 -10.43 7.81 14.16
CA LEU A 125 -11.48 6.81 13.92
C LEU A 125 -10.97 5.59 13.16
N ALA A 126 -9.67 5.53 12.85
CA ALA A 126 -9.08 4.37 12.19
C ALA A 126 -9.19 3.13 13.08
N SER A 127 -9.51 1.99 12.46
CA SER A 127 -9.53 0.69 13.11
C SER A 127 -8.41 -0.16 12.51
N ILE A 128 -7.48 -0.61 13.33
CA ILE A 128 -6.33 -1.40 12.87
C ILE A 128 -6.30 -2.75 13.59
N GLY A 129 -5.84 -3.79 12.90
CA GLY A 129 -5.74 -5.11 13.51
C GLY A 129 -5.21 -6.18 12.57
N LEU A 130 -4.84 -7.32 13.15
CA LEU A 130 -4.43 -8.53 12.47
C LEU A 130 -5.46 -9.64 12.74
N PRO A 131 -6.54 -9.75 11.95
CA PRO A 131 -7.64 -10.69 12.21
C PRO A 131 -7.38 -12.10 11.66
N GLU A 132 -6.16 -12.40 11.23
CA GLU A 132 -5.79 -13.64 10.54
C GLU A 132 -6.17 -14.89 11.36
N VAL A 133 -6.00 -14.85 12.67
CA VAL A 133 -6.36 -15.97 13.56
C VAL A 133 -7.85 -16.34 13.46
N GLN A 134 -8.73 -15.38 13.19
CA GLN A 134 -10.16 -15.63 13.00
C GLN A 134 -10.46 -16.40 11.70
N ARG A 135 -9.48 -16.47 10.80
CA ARG A 135 -9.56 -17.17 9.51
C ARG A 135 -8.65 -18.38 9.45
N GLY A 136 -8.04 -18.77 10.58
CA GLY A 136 -7.15 -19.93 10.66
C GLY A 136 -5.83 -19.77 9.91
N VAL A 137 -5.38 -18.52 9.70
CA VAL A 137 -4.09 -18.23 9.04
C VAL A 137 -3.20 -17.40 9.98
N ILE A 138 -1.93 -17.34 9.64
CA ILE A 138 -0.92 -16.54 10.35
C ILE A 138 -0.65 -15.26 9.55
N PRO A 139 -0.51 -14.12 10.24
CA PRO A 139 -0.09 -12.88 9.59
C PRO A 139 1.28 -13.01 8.93
#